data_1fb00d2703527260c051dbef6dc4dbaa
#
_entry.id   1fb00d2703527260c051dbef6dc4dbaa
#
_cell.length_a   1.000
_cell.length_b   1.000
_cell.length_c   1.000
_cell.angle_alpha   90.00
_cell.angle_beta   90.00
_cell.angle_gamma   90.00
#
_symmetry.space_group_name_H-M   'P 1'
#
loop_
_entity.id
_entity.type
_entity.pdbx_description
1 polymer ?
#
loop_
_entity_poly.entity_id
_entity_poly.type
_entity_poly.pdbx_seq_one_letter_code
_entity_poly.pdbx_strand_id
1 'polypeptide(L)'
;LIPSDIQSSLISLGYSSEYTRLHDSGGTAFTDAILGIKNVLSVKSESPELYDKISKKKGYNYYKCKYTLPYAMAVDKSILDIKVENANWMELNNQLYKSLTSTDENIVENGNLALKSKTDETEIYTFKSKKGNISYFKLDGAGGVRIYVDGKALRIPSIDREKAKKYPGRFNRNL
;
A
#
# COMPACT_ATOMS: atom_id res chain seq x y z
N LEU A 1 -11.40 8.16 -16.71
CA LEU A 1 -11.09 6.73 -16.67
C LEU A 1 -9.57 6.58 -16.67
N ILE A 2 -9.03 5.81 -15.73
CA ILE A 2 -7.61 5.49 -15.70
C ILE A 2 -7.38 4.39 -16.73
N PRO A 3 -6.38 4.51 -17.63
CA PRO A 3 -6.00 3.45 -18.55
C PRO A 3 -5.70 2.15 -17.79
N SER A 4 -6.08 1.00 -18.36
CA SER A 4 -5.99 -0.30 -17.69
C SER A 4 -4.56 -0.73 -17.35
N ASP A 5 -3.61 -0.37 -18.17
CA ASP A 5 -2.17 -0.60 -17.98
C ASP A 5 -1.62 0.19 -16.79
N ILE A 6 -1.99 1.47 -16.68
CA ILE A 6 -1.63 2.30 -15.53
C ILE A 6 -2.29 1.77 -14.26
N GLN A 7 -3.57 1.38 -14.31
CA GLN A 7 -4.25 0.79 -13.16
C GLN A 7 -3.57 -0.50 -12.71
N SER A 8 -3.23 -1.40 -13.64
CA SER A 8 -2.55 -2.65 -13.34
C SER A 8 -1.18 -2.44 -12.72
N SER A 9 -0.41 -1.49 -13.23
CA SER A 9 0.91 -1.13 -12.70
C SER A 9 0.81 -0.61 -11.26
N LEU A 10 -0.16 0.26 -10.98
CA LEU A 10 -0.36 0.81 -9.63
C LEU A 10 -0.85 -0.26 -8.64
N ILE A 11 -1.69 -1.20 -9.07
CA ILE A 11 -2.07 -2.38 -8.26
C ILE A 11 -0.85 -3.23 -7.93
N SER A 12 0.03 -3.48 -8.91
CA SER A 12 1.27 -4.23 -8.68
C SER A 12 2.22 -3.53 -7.71
N LEU A 13 2.17 -2.20 -7.64
CA LEU A 13 2.92 -1.40 -6.64
C LEU A 13 2.28 -1.41 -5.25
N GLY A 14 1.09 -1.96 -5.10
CA GLY A 14 0.41 -2.13 -3.81
C GLY A 14 -0.84 -1.28 -3.61
N TYR A 15 -1.16 -0.36 -4.53
CA TYR A 15 -2.35 0.48 -4.39
C TYR A 15 -3.64 -0.32 -4.50
N SER A 16 -4.60 0.00 -3.65
CA SER A 16 -5.92 -0.59 -3.73
C SER A 16 -6.73 -0.01 -4.89
N SER A 17 -7.54 -0.82 -5.53
CA SER A 17 -8.39 -0.38 -6.64
C SER A 17 -9.83 -0.80 -6.46
N GLU A 18 -10.74 0.03 -6.95
CA GLU A 18 -12.15 -0.26 -7.08
C GLU A 18 -12.61 0.15 -8.47
N TYR A 19 -12.84 -0.84 -9.34
CA TYR A 19 -13.32 -0.69 -10.72
C TYR A 19 -12.53 0.34 -11.56
N THR A 20 -12.82 1.64 -11.40
CA THR A 20 -12.14 2.73 -12.14
C THR A 20 -11.44 3.72 -11.21
N ARG A 21 -11.35 3.40 -9.92
CA ARG A 21 -10.75 4.26 -8.90
C ARG A 21 -9.56 3.57 -8.28
N LEU A 22 -8.54 4.35 -8.02
CA LEU A 22 -7.42 3.96 -7.17
C LEU A 22 -7.60 4.64 -5.82
N HIS A 23 -7.27 3.90 -4.80
CA HIS A 23 -7.26 4.40 -3.43
C HIS A 23 -5.82 4.46 -2.95
N ASP A 24 -5.52 5.48 -2.18
CA ASP A 24 -4.23 5.67 -1.51
C ASP A 24 -3.97 4.65 -0.38
N SER A 25 -4.91 3.74 -0.15
CA SER A 25 -4.71 2.64 0.78
C SER A 25 -3.87 1.54 0.16
N GLY A 26 -2.75 1.20 0.80
CA GLY A 26 -1.85 0.12 0.40
C GLY A 26 -0.63 0.54 -0.41
N GLY A 27 -0.56 1.79 -0.86
CA GLY A 27 0.69 2.36 -1.33
C GLY A 27 1.69 2.49 -0.16
N THR A 28 2.96 2.23 -0.42
CA THR A 28 4.02 2.46 0.56
C THR A 28 4.58 3.89 0.41
N ALA A 29 5.20 4.42 1.45
CA ALA A 29 5.90 5.70 1.34
C ALA A 29 6.98 5.69 0.24
N PHE A 30 7.53 4.53 -0.08
CA PHE A 30 8.46 4.35 -1.17
C PHE A 30 7.77 4.45 -2.54
N THR A 31 6.61 3.82 -2.73
CA THR A 31 5.85 3.96 -3.97
C THR A 31 5.33 5.38 -4.17
N ASP A 32 4.92 6.06 -3.10
CA ASP A 32 4.55 7.47 -3.14
C ASP A 32 5.74 8.35 -3.57
N ALA A 33 6.94 8.05 -3.07
CA ALA A 33 8.16 8.76 -3.45
C ALA A 33 8.49 8.55 -4.94
N ILE A 34 8.39 7.31 -5.47
CA ILE A 34 8.61 6.98 -6.89
C ILE A 34 7.61 7.74 -7.78
N LEU A 35 6.34 7.79 -7.37
CA LEU A 35 5.30 8.50 -8.11
C LEU A 35 5.38 10.02 -7.96
N GLY A 36 6.34 10.53 -7.19
CA GLY A 36 6.53 11.95 -6.97
C GLY A 36 5.41 12.61 -6.18
N ILE A 37 4.68 11.85 -5.35
CA ILE A 37 3.61 12.36 -4.49
C ILE A 37 4.23 13.26 -3.42
N LYS A 38 3.96 14.55 -3.52
CA LYS A 38 4.51 15.56 -2.60
C LYS A 38 3.59 15.87 -1.43
N ASN A 39 2.28 15.69 -1.63
CA ASN A 39 1.27 16.11 -0.68
C ASN A 39 0.18 15.04 -0.56
N VAL A 40 -0.29 14.83 0.65
CA VAL A 40 -1.35 13.87 0.98
C VAL A 40 -2.47 14.58 1.73
N LEU A 41 -3.71 14.31 1.34
CA LEU A 41 -4.90 14.72 2.05
C LEU A 41 -5.54 13.49 2.69
N SER A 42 -5.56 13.41 4.00
CA SER A 42 -6.01 12.23 4.73
C SER A 42 -6.99 12.58 5.85
N VAL A 43 -7.96 11.70 6.09
CA VAL A 43 -8.83 11.77 7.28
C VAL A 43 -8.16 11.14 8.50
N LYS A 44 -7.09 10.38 8.30
CA LYS A 44 -6.31 9.70 9.33
C LYS A 44 -5.11 10.55 9.75
N SER A 45 -4.46 10.13 10.82
CA SER A 45 -3.12 10.63 11.17
C SER A 45 -2.09 9.76 10.45
N GLU A 46 -1.23 10.41 9.69
CA GLU A 46 -0.11 9.76 9.00
C GLU A 46 1.13 9.73 9.91
N SER A 47 2.07 8.86 9.60
CA SER A 47 3.32 8.72 10.36
C SER A 47 4.13 10.01 10.34
N PRO A 48 4.49 10.59 11.50
CA PRO A 48 5.29 11.80 11.56
C PRO A 48 6.74 11.60 11.08
N GLU A 49 7.18 10.34 10.93
CA GLU A 49 8.50 10.02 10.38
C GLU A 49 8.55 10.23 8.86
N LEU A 50 7.42 10.04 8.19
CA LEU A 50 7.31 10.11 6.73
C LEU A 50 6.62 11.38 6.23
N TYR A 51 5.77 12.00 7.05
CA TYR A 51 4.91 13.11 6.65
C TYR A 51 4.95 14.24 7.66
N ASP A 52 5.06 15.47 7.18
CA ASP A 52 4.88 16.68 7.97
C ASP A 52 3.45 17.16 7.88
N LYS A 53 2.77 17.24 9.02
CA LYS A 53 1.42 17.79 9.06
C LYS A 53 1.44 19.29 8.90
N ILE A 54 0.83 19.79 7.83
CA ILE A 54 0.78 21.22 7.51
C ILE A 54 -0.45 21.89 8.11
N SER A 55 -1.62 21.26 7.95
CA SER A 55 -2.88 21.84 8.45
C SER A 55 -3.96 20.78 8.63
N LYS A 56 -5.09 21.22 9.27
CA LYS A 56 -6.33 20.45 9.33
C LYS A 56 -7.49 21.34 8.96
N LYS A 57 -8.34 20.93 8.02
CA LYS A 57 -9.52 21.67 7.61
C LYS A 57 -10.67 20.73 7.26
N LYS A 58 -11.86 21.00 7.74
CA LYS A 58 -13.09 20.22 7.44
C LYS A 58 -12.94 18.70 7.68
N GLY A 59 -12.23 18.30 8.73
CA GLY A 59 -12.01 16.87 9.04
C GLY A 59 -10.85 16.21 8.30
N TYR A 60 -10.23 16.89 7.33
CA TYR A 60 -9.07 16.40 6.59
C TYR A 60 -7.78 16.99 7.15
N ASN A 61 -6.75 16.15 7.26
CA ASN A 61 -5.40 16.56 7.52
C ASN A 61 -4.66 16.71 6.20
N TYR A 62 -3.91 17.79 6.06
CA TYR A 62 -3.04 18.05 4.93
C TYR A 62 -1.60 17.79 5.37
N TYR A 63 -0.91 16.95 4.63
CA TYR A 63 0.46 16.53 4.88
C TYR A 63 1.35 16.83 3.70
N LYS A 64 2.63 17.10 3.99
CA LYS A 64 3.72 17.12 3.02
C LYS A 64 4.57 15.87 3.20
N CYS A 65 4.84 15.16 2.12
CA CYS A 65 5.75 14.01 2.14
C CYS A 65 7.18 14.50 2.36
N LYS A 66 7.90 13.87 3.28
CA LYS A 66 9.30 14.20 3.57
C LYS A 66 10.25 13.70 2.50
N TYR A 67 9.89 12.61 1.86
CA TYR A 67 10.72 11.93 0.86
C TYR A 67 9.97 11.89 -0.46
N THR A 68 10.55 12.47 -1.49
CA THR A 68 10.04 12.42 -2.87
C THR A 68 11.23 12.28 -3.80
N LEU A 69 11.10 11.43 -4.81
CA LEU A 69 12.12 11.29 -5.84
C LEU A 69 11.96 12.39 -6.91
N PRO A 70 13.04 12.82 -7.54
CA PRO A 70 12.98 13.73 -8.68
C PRO A 70 12.39 13.03 -9.91
N TYR A 71 11.84 13.78 -10.85
CA TYR A 71 11.29 13.24 -12.10
C TYR A 71 12.34 12.55 -13.00
N ALA A 72 13.61 12.88 -12.84
CA ALA A 72 14.69 12.28 -13.58
C ALA A 72 15.85 12.00 -12.63
N MET A 73 16.38 10.79 -12.69
CA MET A 73 17.52 10.34 -11.89
C MET A 73 18.29 9.26 -12.66
N ALA A 74 19.59 9.18 -12.40
CA ALA A 74 20.39 8.05 -12.87
C ALA A 74 20.11 6.85 -11.97
N VAL A 75 19.85 5.70 -12.59
CA VAL A 75 19.56 4.45 -11.90
C VAL A 75 20.36 3.31 -12.52
N ASP A 76 20.49 2.21 -11.79
CA ASP A 76 21.12 1.00 -12.32
C ASP A 76 20.34 0.43 -13.52
N LYS A 77 21.07 -0.11 -14.49
CA LYS A 77 20.48 -0.69 -15.69
C LYS A 77 19.54 -1.87 -15.40
N SER A 78 19.70 -2.56 -14.28
CA SER A 78 18.84 -3.65 -13.83
C SER A 78 17.36 -3.25 -13.70
N ILE A 79 17.04 -1.96 -13.59
CA ILE A 79 15.67 -1.48 -13.57
C ILE A 79 14.89 -1.87 -14.85
N LEU A 80 15.57 -2.03 -15.97
CA LEU A 80 14.95 -2.42 -17.25
C LEU A 80 14.50 -3.89 -17.26
N ASP A 81 15.03 -4.71 -16.37
CA ASP A 81 14.71 -6.13 -16.26
C ASP A 81 13.51 -6.39 -15.32
N ILE A 82 13.04 -5.35 -14.62
CA ILE A 82 11.94 -5.46 -13.68
C ILE A 82 10.61 -5.57 -14.42
N LYS A 83 9.89 -6.69 -14.20
CA LYS A 83 8.55 -6.91 -14.73
C LYS A 83 7.51 -6.43 -13.72
N VAL A 84 6.72 -5.43 -14.10
CA VAL A 84 5.68 -4.84 -13.24
C VAL A 84 4.38 -5.62 -13.31
N GLU A 85 4.06 -6.21 -14.47
CA GLU A 85 2.79 -6.92 -14.68
C GLU A 85 2.73 -8.20 -13.86
N ASN A 86 1.64 -8.35 -13.08
CA ASN A 86 1.39 -9.51 -12.21
C ASN A 86 2.47 -9.78 -11.16
N ALA A 87 3.32 -8.82 -10.87
CA ALA A 87 4.34 -8.96 -9.84
C ALA A 87 3.71 -9.00 -8.43
N ASN A 88 4.36 -9.73 -7.52
CA ASN A 88 4.07 -9.61 -6.10
C ASN A 88 4.52 -8.21 -5.65
N TRP A 89 3.60 -7.44 -5.06
CA TRP A 89 3.86 -6.06 -4.69
C TRP A 89 5.09 -5.88 -3.78
N MET A 90 5.34 -6.83 -2.88
CA MET A 90 6.49 -6.81 -1.97
C MET A 90 7.80 -7.03 -2.72
N GLU A 91 7.83 -8.03 -3.60
CA GLU A 91 8.99 -8.32 -4.45
C GLU A 91 9.29 -7.16 -5.38
N LEU A 92 8.25 -6.59 -6.00
CA LEU A 92 8.39 -5.45 -6.89
C LEU A 92 8.96 -4.23 -6.15
N ASN A 93 8.45 -3.91 -4.96
CA ASN A 93 8.99 -2.81 -4.14
C ASN A 93 10.47 -3.05 -3.80
N ASN A 94 10.84 -4.26 -3.43
CA ASN A 94 12.23 -4.60 -3.13
C ASN A 94 13.15 -4.52 -4.35
N GLN A 95 12.72 -5.04 -5.50
CA GLN A 95 13.49 -4.96 -6.75
C GLN A 95 13.70 -3.50 -7.18
N LEU A 96 12.63 -2.70 -7.16
CA LEU A 96 12.72 -1.27 -7.46
C LEU A 96 13.64 -0.54 -6.48
N TYR A 97 13.53 -0.81 -5.18
CA TYR A 97 14.37 -0.17 -4.18
C TYR A 97 15.85 -0.49 -4.41
N LYS A 98 16.19 -1.76 -4.63
CA LYS A 98 17.56 -2.20 -4.92
C LYS A 98 18.15 -1.54 -6.16
N SER A 99 17.38 -1.51 -7.25
CA SER A 99 17.82 -0.88 -8.51
C SER A 99 17.97 0.63 -8.39
N LEU A 100 17.11 1.30 -7.59
CA LEU A 100 17.17 2.75 -7.40
C LEU A 100 18.30 3.19 -6.44
N THR A 101 18.66 2.35 -5.48
CA THR A 101 19.63 2.69 -4.43
C THR A 101 20.95 1.96 -4.56
N SER A 102 21.08 1.04 -5.51
CA SER A 102 22.25 0.17 -5.69
C SER A 102 22.63 -0.59 -4.41
N THR A 103 21.62 -1.04 -3.64
CA THR A 103 21.78 -1.82 -2.41
C THR A 103 21.13 -3.18 -2.54
N ASP A 104 21.59 -4.16 -1.74
CA ASP A 104 20.97 -5.47 -1.65
C ASP A 104 19.91 -5.58 -0.54
N GLU A 105 19.66 -4.48 0.18
CA GLU A 105 18.70 -4.46 1.28
C GLU A 105 17.24 -4.48 0.77
N ASN A 106 16.37 -5.13 1.52
CA ASN A 106 14.93 -5.11 1.28
C ASN A 106 14.29 -3.95 2.03
N ILE A 107 13.45 -3.18 1.35
CA ILE A 107 12.65 -2.13 1.98
C ILE A 107 11.37 -2.70 2.62
N VAL A 108 10.88 -3.84 2.13
CA VAL A 108 9.70 -4.54 2.64
C VAL A 108 10.10 -5.95 3.05
N GLU A 109 9.76 -6.33 4.27
CA GLU A 109 10.00 -7.68 4.80
C GLU A 109 8.68 -8.34 5.19
N ASN A 110 8.63 -9.67 5.11
CA ASN A 110 7.49 -10.44 5.60
C ASN A 110 7.39 -10.32 7.13
N GLY A 111 6.24 -9.87 7.58
CA GLY A 111 5.89 -9.95 9.01
C GLY A 111 5.42 -11.37 9.36
N ASN A 112 5.83 -11.88 10.50
CA ASN A 112 5.33 -13.15 11.01
C ASN A 112 3.99 -12.95 11.72
N LEU A 113 2.90 -13.32 11.03
CA LEU A 113 1.56 -13.41 11.60
C LEU A 113 1.39 -14.80 12.23
N ALA A 114 1.21 -14.86 13.54
CA ALA A 114 0.90 -16.10 14.23
C ALA A 114 -0.59 -16.16 14.58
N LEU A 115 -1.28 -17.18 14.09
CA LEU A 115 -2.69 -17.42 14.43
C LEU A 115 -2.77 -17.78 15.93
N LYS A 116 -3.51 -16.98 16.69
CA LYS A 116 -3.72 -17.18 18.12
C LYS A 116 -4.99 -17.98 18.39
N SER A 117 -6.08 -17.65 17.71
CA SER A 117 -7.34 -18.38 17.81
C SER A 117 -8.17 -18.20 16.54
N LYS A 118 -9.05 -19.17 16.28
CA LYS A 118 -9.97 -19.17 15.14
C LYS A 118 -11.33 -19.69 15.58
N THR A 119 -12.38 -18.99 15.17
CA THR A 119 -13.78 -19.41 15.21
C THR A 119 -14.35 -19.33 13.80
N ASP A 120 -15.61 -19.74 13.59
CA ASP A 120 -16.27 -19.66 12.29
C ASP A 120 -16.41 -18.21 11.77
N GLU A 121 -16.41 -17.23 12.68
CA GLU A 121 -16.63 -15.82 12.34
C GLU A 121 -15.38 -14.94 12.54
N THR A 122 -14.40 -15.40 13.31
CA THR A 122 -13.28 -14.55 13.75
C THR A 122 -11.97 -15.30 13.76
N GLU A 123 -10.94 -14.70 13.18
CA GLU A 123 -9.56 -15.14 13.31
C GLU A 123 -8.75 -14.06 14.05
N ILE A 124 -8.02 -14.45 15.06
CA ILE A 124 -7.16 -13.57 15.85
C ILE A 124 -5.71 -13.94 15.57
N TYR A 125 -4.97 -12.95 15.09
CA TYR A 125 -3.55 -13.08 14.82
C TYR A 125 -2.75 -12.19 15.77
N THR A 126 -1.54 -12.62 16.06
CA THR A 126 -0.53 -11.80 16.74
C THR A 126 0.63 -11.55 15.80
N PHE A 127 1.19 -10.36 15.84
CA PHE A 127 2.41 -10.01 15.13
C PHE A 127 3.26 -9.07 15.99
N LYS A 128 4.56 -9.04 15.70
CA LYS A 128 5.50 -8.12 16.34
C LYS A 128 5.98 -7.14 15.29
N SER A 129 5.73 -5.84 15.51
CA SER A 129 6.33 -4.78 14.73
C SER A 129 7.52 -4.19 15.47
N LYS A 130 8.59 -3.89 14.74
CA LYS A 130 9.72 -3.11 15.29
C LYS A 130 9.28 -1.65 15.40
N LYS A 131 9.74 -0.98 16.48
CA LYS A 131 9.48 0.46 16.65
C LYS A 131 10.04 1.24 15.44
N GLY A 132 9.23 2.14 14.91
CA GLY A 132 9.59 2.94 13.73
C GLY A 132 9.25 2.29 12.37
N ASN A 133 8.83 1.01 12.34
CA ASN A 133 8.40 0.37 11.12
C ASN A 133 6.91 0.58 10.88
N ILE A 134 6.53 0.67 9.60
CA ILE A 134 5.14 0.65 9.16
C ILE A 134 4.77 -0.77 8.78
N SER A 135 3.63 -1.23 9.28
CA SER A 135 3.11 -2.56 8.95
C SER A 135 2.00 -2.44 7.91
N TYR A 136 2.09 -3.24 6.86
CA TYR A 136 1.10 -3.34 5.79
C TYR A 136 0.42 -4.70 5.87
N PHE A 137 -0.89 -4.75 5.65
CA PHE A 137 -1.67 -5.97 5.61
C PHE A 137 -2.27 -6.15 4.23
N LYS A 138 -1.97 -7.28 3.59
CA LYS A 138 -2.64 -7.70 2.36
C LYS A 138 -3.77 -8.65 2.72
N LEU A 139 -4.97 -8.37 2.22
CA LEU A 139 -6.12 -9.26 2.32
C LEU A 139 -6.42 -9.84 0.95
N ASP A 140 -6.36 -11.14 0.84
CA ASP A 140 -6.80 -11.86 -0.34
C ASP A 140 -8.28 -12.22 -0.18
N GLY A 141 -9.09 -11.88 -1.18
CA GLY A 141 -10.51 -12.18 -1.22
C GLY A 141 -11.45 -10.97 -1.06
N ALA A 142 -12.64 -11.10 -1.59
CA ALA A 142 -13.67 -10.07 -1.65
C ALA A 142 -14.70 -10.18 -0.51
N GLY A 143 -14.31 -10.57 0.68
CA GLY A 143 -15.22 -10.73 1.81
C GLY A 143 -15.52 -9.42 2.54
N GLY A 144 -16.69 -9.33 3.20
CA GLY A 144 -17.01 -8.25 4.15
C GLY A 144 -16.23 -8.42 5.46
N VAL A 145 -14.91 -8.24 5.42
CA VAL A 145 -14.03 -8.42 6.59
C VAL A 145 -13.95 -7.11 7.36
N ARG A 146 -13.98 -7.20 8.68
CA ARG A 146 -13.61 -6.10 9.59
C ARG A 146 -12.28 -6.45 10.23
N ILE A 147 -11.33 -5.54 10.16
CA ILE A 147 -10.02 -5.70 10.80
C ILE A 147 -9.97 -4.80 12.03
N TYR A 148 -9.46 -5.37 13.11
CA TYR A 148 -9.17 -4.66 14.34
C TYR A 148 -7.69 -4.83 14.69
N VAL A 149 -7.02 -3.74 15.02
CA VAL A 149 -5.66 -3.75 15.56
C VAL A 149 -5.72 -3.17 16.96
N ASP A 150 -5.30 -3.93 17.96
CA ASP A 150 -5.37 -3.56 19.37
C ASP A 150 -6.77 -3.05 19.78
N GLY A 151 -7.82 -3.75 19.32
CA GLY A 151 -9.22 -3.43 19.60
C GLY A 151 -9.78 -2.22 18.83
N LYS A 152 -9.00 -1.57 17.98
CA LYS A 152 -9.44 -0.44 17.16
C LYS A 152 -9.73 -0.90 15.74
N ALA A 153 -10.93 -0.61 15.24
CA ALA A 153 -11.30 -0.94 13.87
C ALA A 153 -10.45 -0.16 12.86
N LEU A 154 -9.84 -0.87 11.92
CA LEU A 154 -9.24 -0.27 10.74
C LEU A 154 -10.33 0.04 9.73
N ARG A 155 -10.28 1.25 9.16
CA ARG A 155 -11.18 1.61 8.07
C ARG A 155 -10.66 0.98 6.79
N ILE A 156 -11.39 -0.02 6.29
CA ILE A 156 -11.11 -0.66 5.01
C ILE A 156 -11.97 0.03 3.96
N PRO A 157 -11.44 0.36 2.76
CA PRO A 157 -12.25 0.82 1.65
C PRO A 157 -13.36 -0.19 1.34
N SER A 158 -14.61 0.28 1.17
CA SER A 158 -15.71 -0.59 0.79
C SER A 158 -15.50 -1.09 -0.64
N ILE A 159 -15.77 -2.36 -0.89
CA ILE A 159 -15.85 -2.92 -2.25
C ILE A 159 -17.31 -3.18 -2.59
N ASP A 160 -17.73 -2.74 -3.76
CA ASP A 160 -18.98 -3.15 -4.36
C ASP A 160 -18.85 -4.63 -4.79
N ARG A 161 -19.52 -5.52 -4.04
CA ARG A 161 -19.43 -6.98 -4.22
C ARG A 161 -19.92 -7.43 -5.60
N GLU A 162 -20.95 -6.81 -6.13
CA GLU A 162 -21.49 -7.16 -7.45
C GLU A 162 -20.50 -6.78 -8.56
N LYS A 163 -19.89 -5.62 -8.45
CA LYS A 163 -18.83 -5.23 -9.37
C LYS A 163 -17.58 -6.08 -9.24
N ALA A 164 -17.20 -6.48 -8.01
CA ALA A 164 -16.07 -7.36 -7.79
C ALA A 164 -16.27 -8.74 -8.45
N LYS A 165 -17.47 -9.31 -8.37
CA LYS A 165 -17.84 -10.57 -9.05
C LYS A 165 -17.79 -10.43 -10.58
N LYS A 166 -18.30 -9.32 -11.10
CA LYS A 166 -18.36 -9.05 -12.55
C LYS A 166 -16.98 -8.80 -13.17
N TYR A 167 -16.05 -8.26 -12.41
CA TYR A 167 -14.72 -7.87 -12.88
C TYR A 167 -13.63 -8.39 -11.95
N PRO A 168 -13.42 -9.71 -11.85
CA PRO A 168 -12.37 -10.30 -11.03
C PRO A 168 -11.00 -9.76 -11.49
N GLY A 169 -10.14 -9.44 -10.55
CA GLY A 169 -8.82 -8.84 -10.84
C GLY A 169 -8.78 -7.31 -10.90
N ARG A 170 -9.92 -6.62 -10.93
CA ARG A 170 -9.97 -5.15 -10.82
C ARG A 170 -10.16 -4.62 -9.40
N PHE A 171 -10.23 -5.52 -8.43
CA PHE A 171 -10.43 -5.19 -7.03
C PHE A 171 -9.30 -5.79 -6.23
N ASN A 172 -8.50 -4.94 -5.66
CA ASN A 172 -7.43 -5.33 -4.75
C ASN A 172 -7.49 -4.46 -3.49
N ARG A 173 -7.21 -5.05 -2.34
CA ARG A 173 -7.14 -4.36 -1.06
C ARG A 173 -5.78 -4.59 -0.44
N ASN A 174 -5.02 -3.52 -0.35
CA ASN A 174 -3.84 -3.46 0.50
C ASN A 174 -4.11 -2.43 1.61
N LEU A 175 -3.67 -2.72 2.82
CA LEU A 175 -3.92 -1.92 4.03
C LEU A 175 -2.60 -1.61 4.73
#